data_1c5316e03a10057bcdeab20a9955c996
#
_entry.id   1c5316e03a10057bcdeab20a9955c996
#
_cell.length_a   1.000
_cell.length_b   1.000
_cell.length_c   1.000
_cell.angle_alpha   90.00
_cell.angle_beta   90.00
_cell.angle_gamma   90.00
#
_symmetry.space_group_name_H-M   'P 1'
#
loop_
_entity.id
_entity.type
_entity.pdbx_description
1 polymer ?
#
loop_
_entity_poly.entity_id
_entity_poly.type
_entity_poly.pdbx_seq_one_letter_code
_entity_poly.pdbx_strand_id
1 'polypeptide(L)'
;MQNYFQGNSEHPRHISVGAIVLNDKNEICCHHFDSQKTYFKGYWKDQGLEDFYILMRETVEPKETLENNLHRGLLEEFGMEAELIDYIGSIQSHFKNNEVEIEKTTLYFLCKLKNQDLNKRSSGDVEFESQIEWQTADFLILKMKEQALKYGRTDIDESKILEKLKISSKNYL
;
A
#
# COMPACT_ATOMS: atom_id res chain seq x y z
N MET A 1 -8.20 -19.62 13.24
CA MET A 1 -8.16 -20.25 11.89
C MET A 1 -6.88 -19.79 11.24
N GLN A 2 -6.14 -20.68 10.57
CA GLN A 2 -4.89 -20.32 9.90
C GLN A 2 -5.21 -19.41 8.69
N ASN A 3 -4.50 -18.28 8.56
CA ASN A 3 -4.64 -17.40 7.39
C ASN A 3 -3.68 -17.88 6.28
N TYR A 4 -4.22 -18.53 5.26
CA TYR A 4 -3.46 -19.01 4.11
C TYR A 4 -3.09 -17.91 3.10
N PHE A 5 -3.60 -16.69 3.26
CA PHE A 5 -3.23 -15.54 2.45
C PHE A 5 -2.01 -14.80 2.98
N GLN A 6 -1.64 -15.05 4.25
CA GLN A 6 -0.45 -14.48 4.85
C GLN A 6 0.75 -15.40 4.64
N GLY A 7 1.76 -14.92 3.92
CA GLY A 7 2.97 -15.67 3.63
C GLY A 7 3.80 -15.97 4.89
N ASN A 8 4.24 -17.21 4.99
CA ASN A 8 5.10 -17.71 6.06
C ASN A 8 6.04 -18.81 5.54
N SER A 9 6.84 -19.44 6.42
CA SER A 9 7.81 -20.46 6.03
C SER A 9 7.19 -21.73 5.42
N GLU A 10 5.95 -22.07 5.78
CA GLU A 10 5.24 -23.24 5.24
C GLU A 10 4.46 -22.89 3.96
N HIS A 11 4.00 -21.65 3.87
CA HIS A 11 3.22 -21.12 2.76
C HIS A 11 3.82 -19.79 2.29
N PRO A 12 4.88 -19.80 1.44
CA PRO A 12 5.63 -18.61 1.07
C PRO A 12 4.92 -17.75 0.01
N ARG A 13 3.60 -17.66 0.08
CA ARG A 13 2.77 -16.84 -0.80
C ARG A 13 1.90 -15.94 0.04
N HIS A 14 1.86 -14.66 -0.34
CA HIS A 14 1.15 -13.61 0.37
C HIS A 14 0.19 -12.90 -0.58
N ILE A 15 -1.06 -12.73 -0.19
CA ILE A 15 -2.07 -12.02 -0.98
C ILE A 15 -2.58 -10.84 -0.18
N SER A 16 -2.56 -9.67 -0.80
CA SER A 16 -3.11 -8.44 -0.24
C SER A 16 -3.93 -7.66 -1.26
N VAL A 17 -4.77 -6.79 -0.75
CA VAL A 17 -5.50 -5.79 -1.53
C VAL A 17 -4.80 -4.44 -1.33
N GLY A 18 -4.63 -3.69 -2.41
CA GLY A 18 -4.09 -2.34 -2.39
C GLY A 18 -5.11 -1.32 -2.88
N ALA A 19 -5.03 -0.09 -2.40
CA ALA A 19 -5.87 1.00 -2.83
C ALA A 19 -5.07 2.14 -3.45
N ILE A 20 -5.58 2.65 -4.59
CA ILE A 20 -5.18 3.92 -5.17
C ILE A 20 -6.35 4.88 -4.93
N VAL A 21 -6.26 5.71 -3.91
CA VAL A 21 -7.33 6.65 -3.54
C VAL A 21 -7.06 8.01 -4.15
N LEU A 22 -8.01 8.51 -4.94
CA LEU A 22 -7.96 9.84 -5.52
C LEU A 22 -8.82 10.82 -4.71
N ASN A 23 -8.27 12.01 -4.47
CA ASN A 23 -9.04 13.18 -4.02
C ASN A 23 -9.60 13.98 -5.22
N ASP A 24 -10.32 15.08 -4.93
CA ASP A 24 -10.91 15.94 -5.98
C ASP A 24 -9.86 16.70 -6.81
N LYS A 25 -8.59 16.70 -6.41
CA LYS A 25 -7.47 17.27 -7.18
C LYS A 25 -6.72 16.24 -8.01
N ASN A 26 -7.22 14.99 -8.05
CA ASN A 26 -6.53 13.84 -8.66
C ASN A 26 -5.16 13.52 -8.04
N GLU A 27 -4.96 13.86 -6.76
CA GLU A 27 -3.82 13.44 -5.99
C GLU A 27 -4.10 12.08 -5.35
N ILE A 28 -3.05 11.28 -5.19
CA ILE A 28 -3.09 9.92 -4.66
C ILE A 28 -2.66 9.94 -3.19
N CYS A 29 -3.47 9.30 -2.34
CA CYS A 29 -3.10 9.09 -0.94
C CYS A 29 -2.02 8.03 -0.82
N CYS A 30 -1.01 8.30 0.01
CA CYS A 30 0.08 7.37 0.27
C CYS A 30 0.60 7.48 1.70
N HIS A 31 1.26 6.44 2.16
CA HIS A 31 2.14 6.48 3.31
C HIS A 31 3.47 7.09 2.92
N HIS A 32 3.96 8.02 3.73
CA HIS A 32 5.34 8.50 3.69
C HIS A 32 6.03 8.14 5.00
N PHE A 33 7.06 7.34 4.94
CA PHE A 33 7.92 6.97 6.06
C PHE A 33 9.21 7.81 5.99
N ASP A 34 9.47 8.61 7.01
CA ASP A 34 10.62 9.50 7.10
C ASP A 34 11.34 9.30 8.43
N SER A 35 12.52 8.67 8.39
CA SER A 35 13.31 8.34 9.59
C SER A 35 13.84 9.55 10.36
N GLN A 36 13.81 10.72 9.75
CA GLN A 36 14.21 11.97 10.42
C GLN A 36 13.12 12.46 11.37
N LYS A 37 11.90 11.91 11.26
CA LYS A 37 10.79 12.26 12.14
C LYS A 37 10.74 11.32 13.33
N THR A 38 10.40 11.88 14.50
CA THR A 38 10.48 11.18 15.80
C THR A 38 9.55 10.00 15.94
N TYR A 39 8.51 9.90 15.12
CA TYR A 39 7.52 8.83 15.16
C TYR A 39 7.86 7.63 14.27
N PHE A 40 8.88 7.73 13.40
CA PHE A 40 9.35 6.61 12.61
C PHE A 40 10.29 5.73 13.45
N LYS A 41 9.69 4.75 14.13
CA LYS A 41 10.39 3.76 14.97
C LYS A 41 9.87 2.38 14.59
N GLY A 42 10.68 1.37 14.51
CA GLY A 42 10.21 0.01 14.40
C GLY A 42 10.42 -0.64 13.04
N TYR A 43 9.46 -1.47 12.61
CA TYR A 43 9.63 -2.48 11.57
C TYR A 43 10.35 -1.98 10.30
N TRP A 44 9.89 -0.90 9.71
CA TRP A 44 10.47 -0.41 8.44
C TRP A 44 11.89 0.11 8.60
N LYS A 45 12.17 0.79 9.71
CA LYS A 45 13.53 1.25 10.03
C LYS A 45 14.46 0.08 10.28
N ASP A 46 13.99 -0.96 10.98
CA ASP A 46 14.77 -2.17 11.24
C ASP A 46 15.07 -2.95 9.95
N GLN A 47 14.27 -2.74 8.90
CA GLN A 47 14.54 -3.24 7.54
C GLN A 47 15.54 -2.37 6.74
N GLY A 48 16.13 -1.34 7.33
CA GLY A 48 17.09 -0.44 6.69
C GLY A 48 16.45 0.59 5.74
N LEU A 49 15.13 0.82 5.86
CA LEU A 49 14.42 1.83 5.09
C LEU A 49 14.35 3.14 5.89
N GLU A 50 14.64 4.26 5.24
CA GLU A 50 14.75 5.56 5.91
C GLU A 50 13.78 6.62 5.39
N ASP A 51 13.54 6.62 4.08
CA ASP A 51 12.68 7.60 3.41
C ASP A 51 12.05 6.92 2.19
N PHE A 52 10.74 6.64 2.25
CA PHE A 52 10.06 5.95 1.17
C PHE A 52 8.54 6.14 1.24
N TYR A 53 7.90 5.89 0.10
CA TYR A 53 6.46 6.00 -0.12
C TYR A 53 5.88 4.63 -0.49
N ILE A 54 4.71 4.30 0.04
CA ILE A 54 3.91 3.14 -0.37
C ILE A 54 2.43 3.47 -0.39
N LEU A 55 1.68 2.74 -1.20
CA LEU A 55 0.22 2.78 -1.19
C LEU A 55 -0.33 1.92 -0.04
N MET A 56 -1.61 2.06 0.28
CA MET A 56 -2.29 1.16 1.21
C MET A 56 -2.28 -0.27 0.69
N ARG A 57 -1.94 -1.24 1.56
CA ARG A 57 -1.86 -2.67 1.23
C ARG A 57 -2.22 -3.54 2.41
N GLU A 58 -3.43 -4.02 2.44
CA GLU A 58 -3.95 -4.83 3.52
C GLU A 58 -3.99 -6.33 3.18
N THR A 59 -3.53 -7.18 4.10
CA THR A 59 -3.55 -8.65 3.94
C THR A 59 -4.99 -9.17 3.95
N VAL A 60 -5.32 -10.05 3.00
CA VAL A 60 -6.64 -10.70 2.96
C VAL A 60 -6.80 -11.63 4.16
N GLU A 61 -7.91 -11.51 4.88
CA GLU A 61 -8.24 -12.40 5.99
C GLU A 61 -9.13 -13.58 5.56
N PRO A 62 -9.12 -14.70 6.32
CA PRO A 62 -9.99 -15.84 6.04
C PRO A 62 -11.47 -15.46 6.02
N LYS A 63 -12.18 -15.82 4.96
CA LYS A 63 -13.61 -15.55 4.72
C LYS A 63 -13.95 -14.08 4.42
N GLU A 64 -12.98 -13.23 4.31
CA GLU A 64 -13.15 -11.85 3.88
C GLU A 64 -13.30 -11.78 2.36
N THR A 65 -14.17 -10.90 1.86
CA THR A 65 -14.19 -10.55 0.44
C THR A 65 -13.11 -9.51 0.15
N LEU A 66 -12.66 -9.41 -1.10
CA LEU A 66 -11.67 -8.39 -1.48
C LEU A 66 -12.17 -6.96 -1.23
N GLU A 67 -13.47 -6.71 -1.41
CA GLU A 67 -14.10 -5.43 -1.13
C GLU A 67 -14.11 -5.10 0.38
N ASN A 68 -14.46 -6.08 1.23
CA ASN A 68 -14.40 -5.89 2.68
C ASN A 68 -12.98 -5.65 3.17
N ASN A 69 -12.00 -6.39 2.62
CA ASN A 69 -10.59 -6.19 2.91
C ASN A 69 -10.12 -4.78 2.52
N LEU A 70 -10.50 -4.32 1.32
CA LEU A 70 -10.22 -2.98 0.83
C LEU A 70 -10.74 -1.90 1.81
N HIS A 71 -12.02 -2.02 2.21
CA HIS A 71 -12.63 -1.05 3.13
C HIS A 71 -12.00 -1.10 4.53
N ARG A 72 -11.65 -2.28 5.04
CA ARG A 72 -10.95 -2.43 6.30
C ARG A 72 -9.57 -1.77 6.25
N GLY A 73 -8.75 -2.06 5.25
CA GLY A 73 -7.44 -1.46 5.10
C GLY A 73 -7.50 0.07 4.94
N LEU A 74 -8.47 0.59 4.15
CA LEU A 74 -8.68 2.04 4.03
C LEU A 74 -9.00 2.70 5.38
N LEU A 75 -9.81 2.05 6.21
CA LEU A 75 -10.15 2.56 7.54
C LEU A 75 -8.96 2.47 8.50
N GLU A 76 -8.30 1.31 8.57
CA GLU A 76 -7.22 1.04 9.53
C GLU A 76 -5.95 1.82 9.20
N GLU A 77 -5.53 1.85 7.93
CA GLU A 77 -4.29 2.52 7.54
C GLU A 77 -4.45 4.02 7.29
N PHE A 78 -5.56 4.45 6.67
CA PHE A 78 -5.77 5.85 6.25
C PHE A 78 -6.86 6.59 7.00
N GLY A 79 -7.67 5.90 7.83
CA GLY A 79 -8.85 6.49 8.47
C GLY A 79 -9.90 6.94 7.45
N MET A 80 -10.03 6.22 6.32
CA MET A 80 -10.83 6.63 5.17
C MET A 80 -12.05 5.77 4.93
N GLU A 81 -13.07 6.44 4.36
CA GLU A 81 -14.14 5.82 3.60
C GLU A 81 -13.99 6.26 2.13
N ALA A 82 -13.96 5.32 1.21
CA ALA A 82 -13.84 5.60 -0.21
C ALA A 82 -14.79 4.73 -1.04
N GLU A 83 -15.14 5.20 -2.21
CA GLU A 83 -15.91 4.47 -3.19
C GLU A 83 -14.99 3.67 -4.09
N LEU A 84 -15.24 2.36 -4.20
CA LEU A 84 -14.57 1.49 -5.16
C LEU A 84 -15.05 1.86 -6.57
N ILE A 85 -14.10 2.22 -7.45
CA ILE A 85 -14.40 2.61 -8.84
C ILE A 85 -14.06 1.47 -9.81
N ASP A 86 -12.83 0.91 -9.73
CA ASP A 86 -12.40 -0.10 -10.69
C ASP A 86 -11.23 -0.94 -10.15
N TYR A 87 -11.02 -2.10 -10.75
CA TYR A 87 -9.82 -2.91 -10.59
C TYR A 87 -8.76 -2.47 -11.61
N ILE A 88 -7.59 -2.05 -11.15
CA ILE A 88 -6.52 -1.56 -12.02
C ILE A 88 -5.57 -2.68 -12.44
N GLY A 89 -5.23 -3.57 -11.54
CA GLY A 89 -4.31 -4.67 -11.82
C GLY A 89 -3.65 -5.23 -10.57
N SER A 90 -2.61 -6.04 -10.78
CA SER A 90 -1.83 -6.61 -9.70
C SER A 90 -0.35 -6.39 -9.90
N ILE A 91 0.38 -6.36 -8.79
CA ILE A 91 1.85 -6.41 -8.75
C ILE A 91 2.25 -7.67 -8.00
N GLN A 92 3.21 -8.39 -8.56
CA GLN A 92 3.94 -9.46 -7.90
C GLN A 92 5.30 -8.92 -7.46
N SER A 93 5.61 -9.10 -6.19
CA SER A 93 6.86 -8.67 -5.56
C SER A 93 7.37 -9.74 -4.60
N HIS A 94 8.57 -9.56 -4.08
CA HIS A 94 9.20 -10.49 -3.14
C HIS A 94 9.74 -9.71 -1.94
N PHE A 95 9.58 -10.29 -0.76
CA PHE A 95 10.21 -9.79 0.45
C PHE A 95 10.70 -10.97 1.32
N LYS A 96 11.63 -10.72 2.22
CA LYS A 96 12.11 -11.72 3.17
C LYS A 96 11.41 -11.61 4.51
N ASN A 97 10.98 -12.76 5.01
CA ASN A 97 10.48 -12.89 6.38
C ASN A 97 11.26 -14.05 7.05
N ASN A 98 12.08 -13.73 8.06
CA ASN A 98 12.94 -14.70 8.75
C ASN A 98 13.73 -15.62 7.79
N GLU A 99 14.43 -15.00 6.83
CA GLU A 99 15.23 -15.65 5.77
C GLU A 99 14.43 -16.44 4.71
N VAL A 100 13.13 -16.59 4.87
CA VAL A 100 12.26 -17.16 3.84
C VAL A 100 11.86 -16.08 2.86
N GLU A 101 12.05 -16.34 1.56
CA GLU A 101 11.55 -15.47 0.49
C GLU A 101 10.04 -15.67 0.33
N ILE A 102 9.29 -14.61 0.49
CA ILE A 102 7.82 -14.58 0.35
C ILE A 102 7.48 -13.89 -0.97
N GLU A 103 6.73 -14.61 -1.82
CA GLU A 103 6.12 -14.05 -3.01
C GLU A 103 4.81 -13.34 -2.62
N LYS A 104 4.74 -12.02 -2.85
CA LYS A 104 3.56 -11.21 -2.55
C LYS A 104 2.85 -10.80 -3.82
N THR A 105 1.56 -11.10 -3.90
CA THR A 105 0.65 -10.56 -4.92
C THR A 105 -0.28 -9.53 -4.29
N THR A 106 -0.25 -8.30 -4.78
CA THR A 106 -1.18 -7.24 -4.35
C THR A 106 -2.12 -6.89 -5.49
N LEU A 107 -3.43 -6.93 -5.21
CA LEU A 107 -4.50 -6.58 -6.14
C LEU A 107 -4.90 -5.12 -5.89
N TYR A 108 -4.70 -4.24 -6.87
CA TYR A 108 -4.93 -2.79 -6.71
C TYR A 108 -6.26 -2.34 -7.30
N PHE A 109 -7.01 -1.60 -6.49
CA PHE A 109 -8.28 -1.00 -6.83
C PHE A 109 -8.18 0.53 -6.83
N LEU A 110 -8.83 1.14 -7.81
CA LEU A 110 -9.04 2.58 -7.85
C LEU A 110 -10.23 2.93 -6.96
N CYS A 111 -10.02 3.92 -6.10
CA CYS A 111 -11.03 4.40 -5.18
C CYS A 111 -11.14 5.93 -5.26
N LYS A 112 -12.33 6.46 -5.01
CA LYS A 112 -12.57 7.89 -4.84
C LYS A 112 -12.84 8.19 -3.37
N LEU A 113 -12.10 9.13 -2.80
CA LEU A 113 -12.28 9.58 -1.41
C LEU A 113 -13.72 10.07 -1.18
N LYS A 114 -14.35 9.59 -0.10
CA LYS A 114 -15.63 10.10 0.44
C LYS A 114 -15.42 10.90 1.71
N ASN A 115 -14.67 10.35 2.65
CA ASN A 115 -14.41 10.95 3.95
C ASN A 115 -13.08 10.47 4.52
N GLN A 116 -12.43 11.30 5.33
CA GLN A 116 -11.20 10.97 6.06
C GLN A 116 -11.24 11.52 7.48
N ASP A 117 -10.94 10.64 8.45
CA ASP A 117 -10.71 10.97 9.84
C ASP A 117 -9.49 10.19 10.35
N LEU A 118 -8.35 10.85 10.43
CA LEU A 118 -7.08 10.24 10.82
C LEU A 118 -7.10 9.64 12.24
N ASN A 119 -8.06 10.05 13.12
CA ASN A 119 -8.21 9.46 14.46
C ASN A 119 -8.76 8.03 14.41
N LYS A 120 -9.31 7.60 13.27
CA LYS A 120 -9.79 6.23 13.05
C LYS A 120 -8.71 5.25 12.61
N ARG A 121 -7.47 5.71 12.37
CA ARG A 121 -6.35 4.82 12.02
C ARG A 121 -6.05 3.86 13.18
N SER A 122 -5.70 2.62 12.84
CA SER A 122 -5.30 1.61 13.82
C SER A 122 -3.89 1.87 14.35
N SER A 123 -3.76 2.16 15.64
CA SER A 123 -2.46 2.39 16.28
C SER A 123 -1.63 1.12 16.47
N GLY A 124 -2.19 -0.05 16.17
CA GLY A 124 -1.51 -1.34 16.24
C GLY A 124 -0.77 -1.73 14.97
N ASP A 125 -1.02 -1.04 13.88
CA ASP A 125 -0.43 -1.35 12.58
C ASP A 125 0.93 -0.67 12.42
N VAL A 126 1.84 -1.33 11.70
CA VAL A 126 3.18 -0.78 11.41
C VAL A 126 3.10 0.47 10.52
N GLU A 127 2.05 0.59 9.72
CA GLU A 127 1.75 1.72 8.87
C GLU A 127 1.30 2.97 9.65
N PHE A 128 0.91 2.81 10.93
CA PHE A 128 0.54 3.94 11.80
C PHE A 128 1.70 4.93 11.99
N GLU A 129 2.94 4.47 11.91
CA GLU A 129 4.15 5.30 12.03
C GLU A 129 4.36 6.23 10.82
N SER A 130 3.64 6.03 9.71
CA SER A 130 3.74 6.88 8.52
C SER A 130 3.01 8.20 8.67
N GLN A 131 3.45 9.20 7.90
CA GLN A 131 2.62 10.34 7.55
C GLN A 131 1.72 9.97 6.39
N ILE A 132 0.47 10.43 6.43
CA ILE A 132 -0.45 10.33 5.31
C ILE A 132 -0.28 11.57 4.46
N GLU A 133 0.09 11.38 3.20
CA GLU A 133 0.32 12.44 2.23
C GLU A 133 -0.51 12.25 0.98
N TRP A 134 -0.77 13.37 0.29
CA TRP A 134 -1.41 13.42 -1.01
C TRP A 134 -0.40 13.89 -2.04
N GLN A 135 -0.16 13.07 -3.06
CA GLN A 135 0.89 13.30 -4.04
C GLN A 135 0.38 13.05 -5.47
N THR A 136 1.01 13.70 -6.45
CA THR A 136 0.70 13.42 -7.85
C THR A 136 1.20 12.03 -8.26
N ALA A 137 0.54 11.43 -9.26
CA ALA A 137 0.99 10.15 -9.80
C ALA A 137 2.44 10.21 -10.33
N ASP A 138 2.82 11.30 -11.00
CA ASP A 138 4.18 11.47 -11.54
C ASP A 138 5.24 11.51 -10.45
N PHE A 139 4.98 12.22 -9.35
CA PHE A 139 5.86 12.26 -8.19
C PHE A 139 6.04 10.84 -7.60
N LEU A 140 4.95 10.13 -7.34
CA LEU A 140 5.00 8.79 -6.75
C LEU A 140 5.70 7.78 -7.66
N ILE A 141 5.42 7.80 -8.98
CA ILE A 141 6.10 6.93 -9.94
C ILE A 141 7.61 7.13 -9.89
N LEU A 142 8.07 8.38 -9.88
CA LEU A 142 9.49 8.69 -9.79
C LEU A 142 10.09 8.20 -8.48
N LYS A 143 9.47 8.55 -7.35
CA LYS A 143 9.94 8.20 -6.00
C LYS A 143 9.98 6.70 -5.76
N MET A 144 8.94 5.97 -6.16
CA MET A 144 8.87 4.52 -5.97
C MET A 144 9.94 3.77 -6.79
N LYS A 145 10.29 4.24 -7.99
CA LYS A 145 11.42 3.71 -8.75
C LYS A 145 12.77 4.02 -8.11
N GLU A 146 12.97 5.27 -7.66
CA GLU A 146 14.21 5.69 -7.00
C GLU A 146 14.45 4.89 -5.71
N GLN A 147 13.43 4.74 -4.85
CA GLN A 147 13.55 4.01 -3.59
C GLN A 147 13.78 2.51 -3.82
N ALA A 148 13.13 1.89 -4.79
CA ALA A 148 13.35 0.50 -5.12
C ALA A 148 14.80 0.23 -5.55
N LEU A 149 15.38 1.11 -6.37
CA LEU A 149 16.79 1.04 -6.76
C LEU A 149 17.72 1.29 -5.57
N LYS A 150 17.44 2.33 -4.77
CA LYS A 150 18.25 2.69 -3.60
C LYS A 150 18.36 1.56 -2.59
N TYR A 151 17.25 0.87 -2.32
CA TYR A 151 17.19 -0.18 -1.30
C TYR A 151 17.30 -1.60 -1.84
N GLY A 152 17.34 -1.78 -3.18
CA GLY A 152 17.38 -3.10 -3.81
C GLY A 152 16.12 -3.94 -3.53
N ARG A 153 14.95 -3.30 -3.39
CA ARG A 153 13.69 -3.94 -3.00
C ARG A 153 12.58 -3.70 -4.00
N THR A 154 11.96 -4.79 -4.46
CA THR A 154 10.82 -4.72 -5.42
C THR A 154 9.48 -4.54 -4.73
N ASP A 155 9.36 -4.87 -3.44
CA ASP A 155 8.13 -4.82 -2.67
C ASP A 155 7.70 -3.39 -2.26
N ILE A 156 8.55 -2.40 -2.50
CA ILE A 156 8.24 -0.97 -2.34
C ILE A 156 8.19 -0.22 -3.69
N ASP A 157 8.18 -0.94 -4.83
CA ASP A 157 7.98 -0.35 -6.16
C ASP A 157 6.57 -0.61 -6.66
N GLU A 158 5.71 0.36 -6.48
CA GLU A 158 4.33 0.34 -6.98
C GLU A 158 4.15 1.22 -8.23
N SER A 159 5.27 1.70 -8.80
CA SER A 159 5.23 2.62 -9.96
C SER A 159 4.47 2.06 -11.16
N LYS A 160 4.60 0.75 -11.43
CA LYS A 160 3.94 0.10 -12.58
C LYS A 160 2.42 0.16 -12.51
N ILE A 161 1.84 0.07 -11.32
CA ILE A 161 0.38 0.16 -11.18
C ILE A 161 -0.10 1.60 -11.39
N LEU A 162 0.68 2.59 -10.96
CA LEU A 162 0.39 4.00 -11.18
C LEU A 162 0.56 4.39 -12.65
N GLU A 163 1.55 3.83 -13.36
CA GLU A 163 1.69 4.01 -14.81
C GLU A 163 0.49 3.45 -15.56
N LYS A 164 0.00 2.26 -15.14
CA LYS A 164 -1.20 1.65 -15.72
C LYS A 164 -2.44 2.49 -15.47
N LEU A 165 -2.59 3.06 -14.26
CA LEU A 165 -3.66 4.00 -13.95
C LEU A 165 -3.65 5.20 -14.91
N LYS A 166 -2.50 5.82 -15.17
CA LYS A 166 -2.38 6.96 -16.11
C LYS A 166 -2.81 6.62 -17.53
N ILE A 167 -2.56 5.41 -17.98
CA ILE A 167 -3.02 4.95 -19.31
C ILE A 167 -4.55 4.77 -19.31
N SER A 168 -5.11 4.21 -18.24
CA SER A 168 -6.53 3.94 -18.09
C SER A 168 -7.34 5.21 -17.80
N SER A 169 -6.75 6.20 -17.12
CA SER A 169 -7.44 7.45 -16.69
C SER A 169 -7.92 8.32 -17.85
N LYS A 170 -7.45 8.09 -19.08
CA LYS A 170 -8.07 8.68 -20.27
C LYS A 170 -9.55 8.32 -20.43
N ASN A 171 -10.04 7.32 -19.69
CA ASN A 171 -11.43 6.88 -19.68
C ASN A 171 -12.21 7.34 -18.43
N TYR A 172 -11.54 7.91 -17.41
CA TYR A 172 -12.14 8.32 -16.12
C TYR A 172 -12.05 9.83 -15.82
N LEU A 173 -11.38 10.57 -16.68
CA LEU A 173 -11.30 12.04 -16.74
C LEU A 173 -12.06 12.52 -17.97
#